data_6b4b663ac62dc8b519ce8ba9fea83c8e
#
_entry.id   6b4b663ac62dc8b519ce8ba9fea83c8e
#
_cell.length_a   1.000
_cell.length_b   1.000
_cell.length_c   1.000
_cell.angle_alpha   90.00
_cell.angle_beta   90.00
_cell.angle_gamma   90.00
#
_symmetry.space_group_name_H-M   'P 1'
#
loop_
_entity.id
_entity.type
_entity.pdbx_description
1 polymer ?
#
loop_
_entity_poly.entity_id
_entity_poly.type
_entity_poly.pdbx_seq_one_letter_code
_entity_poly.pdbx_strand_id
1 'polypeptide(L)'
;LLILSTGRLALLALDHELAALQAGSRTAFFNAIAVTHEPVWPPAPFEPGALEWAASHLAHDPEGQGWYGWALLANEGERAPPRLVGIAALIGRPDDDGDVELAFGLLPEFRGRGYGGETVGALATWAFANGARRVIAHLDAEDSGAAHTLARVGFADTREQPYPGVARWALSAAA
;
A
#
# COMPACT_ATOMS: atom_id res chain seq x y z
N LEU A 1 -11.81 2.44 12.95
CA LEU A 1 -11.31 2.94 11.67
C LEU A 1 -9.86 3.35 11.85
N LEU A 2 -8.93 2.75 11.10
CA LEU A 2 -7.51 3.08 11.12
C LEU A 2 -7.17 3.93 9.89
N ILE A 3 -6.76 5.17 10.12
CA ILE A 3 -6.37 6.11 9.06
C ILE A 3 -5.01 6.71 9.42
N LEU A 4 -4.09 6.72 8.47
CA LEU A 4 -2.84 7.46 8.55
C LEU A 4 -2.97 8.71 7.68
N SER A 5 -2.66 9.86 8.24
CA SER A 5 -2.66 11.13 7.49
C SER A 5 -1.23 11.56 7.18
N THR A 6 -0.99 11.92 5.94
CA THR A 6 0.26 12.54 5.47
C THR A 6 0.00 14.01 5.11
N GLY A 7 0.93 14.67 4.44
CA GLY A 7 0.73 16.03 3.99
C GLY A 7 -0.43 16.20 2.98
N ARG A 8 -0.69 15.19 2.16
CA ARG A 8 -1.65 15.27 1.04
C ARG A 8 -2.57 14.06 0.94
N LEU A 9 -2.27 12.97 1.65
CA LEU A 9 -3.01 11.71 1.58
C LEU A 9 -3.63 11.36 2.92
N ALA A 10 -4.76 10.64 2.85
CA ALA A 10 -5.27 9.80 3.91
C ALA A 10 -5.15 8.35 3.46
N LEU A 11 -4.46 7.53 4.22
CA LEU A 11 -4.32 6.09 4.00
C LEU A 11 -5.34 5.40 4.90
N LEU A 12 -6.35 4.82 4.30
CA LEU A 12 -7.41 4.09 5.00
C LEU A 12 -7.08 2.60 5.02
N ALA A 13 -6.81 2.06 6.20
CA ALA A 13 -6.65 0.62 6.37
C ALA A 13 -8.00 -0.08 6.18
N LEU A 14 -8.02 -1.07 5.31
CA LEU A 14 -9.22 -1.86 5.07
C LEU A 14 -9.46 -2.80 6.26
N ASP A 15 -10.70 -2.83 6.73
CA ASP A 15 -11.21 -3.91 7.56
C ASP A 15 -11.75 -5.04 6.67
N HIS A 16 -12.25 -6.11 7.28
CA HIS A 16 -12.74 -7.26 6.53
C HIS A 16 -13.94 -6.93 5.62
N GLU A 17 -14.81 -5.99 6.01
CA GLU A 17 -15.97 -5.58 5.23
C GLU A 17 -15.53 -4.79 3.98
N LEU A 18 -14.69 -3.78 4.14
CA LEU A 18 -14.17 -2.98 3.04
C LEU A 18 -13.30 -3.82 2.08
N ALA A 19 -12.50 -4.73 2.61
CA ALA A 19 -11.70 -5.63 1.78
C ALA A 19 -12.59 -6.58 0.96
N ALA A 20 -13.64 -7.13 1.56
CA ALA A 20 -14.62 -7.96 0.85
C ALA A 20 -15.35 -7.17 -0.26
N LEU A 21 -15.75 -5.92 0.01
CA LEU A 21 -16.33 -5.04 -0.99
C LEU A 21 -15.34 -4.75 -2.13
N GLN A 22 -14.09 -4.44 -1.79
CA GLN A 22 -13.04 -4.15 -2.79
C GLN A 22 -12.81 -5.34 -3.72
N ALA A 23 -12.78 -6.55 -3.19
CA ALA A 23 -12.60 -7.77 -3.98
C ALA A 23 -13.85 -8.15 -4.80
N GLY A 24 -15.05 -7.95 -4.24
CA GLY A 24 -16.30 -8.43 -4.82
C GLY A 24 -17.01 -7.43 -5.73
N SER A 25 -16.99 -6.15 -5.40
CA SER A 25 -17.69 -5.12 -6.17
C SER A 25 -17.03 -3.76 -6.07
N ARG A 26 -16.30 -3.39 -7.12
CA ARG A 26 -15.66 -2.07 -7.23
C ARG A 26 -16.62 -0.91 -6.93
N THR A 27 -17.82 -0.95 -7.49
CA THR A 27 -18.83 0.10 -7.29
C THR A 27 -19.26 0.19 -5.82
N ALA A 28 -19.52 -0.95 -5.17
CA ALA A 28 -19.90 -0.98 -3.77
C ALA A 28 -18.76 -0.47 -2.87
N PHE A 29 -17.53 -0.84 -3.18
CA PHE A 29 -16.35 -0.35 -2.47
C PHE A 29 -16.21 1.17 -2.59
N PHE A 30 -16.27 1.74 -3.79
CA PHE A 30 -16.17 3.18 -4.00
C PHE A 30 -17.28 3.96 -3.28
N ASN A 31 -18.50 3.44 -3.29
CA ASN A 31 -19.62 4.04 -2.56
C ASN A 31 -19.40 3.97 -1.03
N ALA A 32 -18.90 2.85 -0.52
CA ALA A 32 -18.68 2.66 0.91
C ALA A 32 -17.64 3.64 1.50
N ILE A 33 -16.60 3.98 0.72
CA ILE A 33 -15.58 4.95 1.13
C ILE A 33 -15.83 6.36 0.59
N ALA A 34 -16.98 6.59 -0.05
CA ALA A 34 -17.43 7.90 -0.55
C ALA A 34 -16.43 8.62 -1.47
N VAL A 35 -15.87 7.89 -2.43
CA VAL A 35 -14.90 8.43 -3.41
C VAL A 35 -15.49 8.49 -4.82
N THR A 36 -14.83 9.25 -5.68
CA THR A 36 -15.12 9.23 -7.12
C THR A 36 -14.84 7.85 -7.71
N HIS A 37 -15.71 7.37 -8.58
CA HIS A 37 -15.55 6.09 -9.24
C HIS A 37 -14.44 6.17 -10.30
N GLU A 38 -13.37 5.43 -10.08
CA GLU A 38 -12.26 5.35 -11.01
C GLU A 38 -12.56 4.31 -12.11
N PRO A 39 -12.34 4.63 -13.39
CA PRO A 39 -12.66 3.71 -14.50
C PRO A 39 -11.72 2.50 -14.54
N VAL A 40 -10.47 2.68 -14.12
CA VAL A 40 -9.44 1.63 -14.08
C VAL A 40 -9.08 1.34 -12.63
N TRP A 41 -9.31 0.10 -12.20
CA TRP A 41 -9.05 -0.35 -10.84
C TRP A 41 -8.90 -1.88 -10.80
N PRO A 42 -7.99 -2.47 -10.05
CA PRO A 42 -6.94 -1.82 -9.25
C PRO A 42 -5.77 -1.31 -10.11
N PRO A 43 -4.93 -0.40 -9.60
CA PRO A 43 -3.69 0.00 -10.27
C PRO A 43 -2.63 -1.10 -10.18
N ALA A 44 -1.78 -1.21 -11.20
CA ALA A 44 -0.62 -2.10 -11.14
C ALA A 44 0.31 -1.72 -9.96
N PRO A 45 0.96 -2.69 -9.32
CA PRO A 45 1.05 -4.10 -9.67
C PRO A 45 -0.09 -4.99 -9.11
N PHE A 46 -1.12 -4.39 -8.52
CA PHE A 46 -2.23 -5.15 -7.95
C PHE A 46 -3.13 -5.71 -9.03
N GLU A 47 -3.50 -6.97 -8.85
CA GLU A 47 -4.47 -7.70 -9.67
C GLU A 47 -5.64 -8.15 -8.80
N PRO A 48 -6.78 -8.57 -9.38
CA PRO A 48 -7.94 -9.03 -8.61
C PRO A 48 -7.60 -10.08 -7.54
N GLY A 49 -6.72 -11.02 -7.83
CA GLY A 49 -6.28 -12.05 -6.88
C GLY A 49 -5.60 -11.50 -5.63
N ALA A 50 -4.91 -10.35 -5.73
CA ALA A 50 -4.32 -9.69 -4.57
C ALA A 50 -5.40 -9.09 -3.64
N LEU A 51 -6.50 -8.57 -4.22
CA LEU A 51 -7.63 -8.05 -3.45
C LEU A 51 -8.38 -9.18 -2.73
N GLU A 52 -8.59 -10.30 -3.42
CA GLU A 52 -9.20 -11.50 -2.84
C GLU A 52 -8.34 -12.09 -1.72
N TRP A 53 -7.02 -12.08 -1.89
CA TRP A 53 -6.06 -12.51 -0.87
C TRP A 53 -6.20 -11.66 0.40
N ALA A 54 -6.20 -10.34 0.28
CA ALA A 54 -6.35 -9.43 1.42
C ALA A 54 -7.70 -9.61 2.12
N ALA A 55 -8.79 -9.74 1.37
CA ALA A 55 -10.13 -9.98 1.90
C ALA A 55 -10.21 -11.30 2.68
N SER A 56 -9.63 -12.38 2.13
CA SER A 56 -9.59 -13.69 2.79
C SER A 56 -8.81 -13.64 4.10
N HIS A 57 -7.65 -12.98 4.12
CA HIS A 57 -6.84 -12.87 5.34
C HIS A 57 -7.55 -12.06 6.43
N LEU A 58 -8.14 -10.92 6.09
CA LEU A 58 -8.87 -10.09 7.05
C LEU A 58 -10.14 -10.78 7.56
N ALA A 59 -10.76 -11.66 6.79
CA ALA A 59 -11.87 -12.48 7.27
C ALA A 59 -11.46 -13.48 8.36
N HIS A 60 -10.23 -13.99 8.30
CA HIS A 60 -9.67 -14.94 9.29
C HIS A 60 -8.92 -14.24 10.44
N ASP A 61 -8.40 -13.04 10.21
CA ASP A 61 -7.70 -12.20 11.18
C ASP A 61 -8.27 -10.78 11.18
N PRO A 62 -9.46 -10.55 11.78
CA PRO A 62 -10.05 -9.21 11.82
C PRO A 62 -9.21 -8.18 12.58
N GLU A 63 -8.36 -8.62 13.50
CA GLU A 63 -7.42 -7.77 14.21
C GLU A 63 -6.16 -7.43 13.39
N GLY A 64 -6.01 -8.05 12.24
CA GLY A 64 -4.93 -7.79 11.28
C GLY A 64 -5.11 -6.53 10.46
N GLN A 65 -6.09 -5.68 10.78
CA GLN A 65 -6.27 -4.40 10.08
C GLN A 65 -4.96 -3.61 10.09
N GLY A 66 -4.57 -3.12 8.93
CA GLY A 66 -3.28 -2.45 8.71
C GLY A 66 -2.17 -3.35 8.15
N TRP A 67 -2.26 -4.67 8.34
CA TRP A 67 -1.27 -5.62 7.84
C TRP A 67 -1.61 -6.22 6.46
N TYR A 68 -2.66 -5.74 5.78
CA TYR A 68 -3.08 -6.33 4.51
C TYR A 68 -3.34 -5.30 3.42
N GLY A 69 -4.33 -4.43 3.57
CA GLY A 69 -4.70 -3.51 2.50
C GLY A 69 -4.99 -2.10 2.97
N TRP A 70 -4.62 -1.13 2.13
CA TRP A 70 -4.80 0.30 2.36
C TRP A 70 -5.31 0.99 1.10
N ALA A 71 -6.38 1.76 1.23
CA ALA A 71 -6.83 2.66 0.19
C ALA A 71 -6.13 4.02 0.34
N LEU A 72 -5.60 4.55 -0.75
CA LEU A 72 -4.88 5.83 -0.76
C LEU A 72 -5.80 6.91 -1.28
N LEU A 73 -6.15 7.86 -0.42
CA LEU A 73 -7.10 8.93 -0.69
C LEU A 73 -6.38 10.27 -0.75
N ALA A 74 -6.51 11.00 -1.85
CA ALA A 74 -6.02 12.37 -1.98
C ALA A 74 -7.16 13.36 -1.85
N ASN A 75 -6.94 14.46 -1.12
CA ASN A 75 -7.87 15.57 -1.05
C ASN A 75 -7.62 16.52 -2.22
N GLU A 76 -8.60 16.70 -3.08
CA GLU A 76 -8.54 17.63 -4.23
C GLU A 76 -9.21 18.98 -3.93
N GLY A 77 -9.35 19.31 -2.64
CA GLY A 77 -9.93 20.59 -2.17
C GLY A 77 -11.17 20.40 -1.30
N GLU A 78 -11.55 21.44 -0.60
CA GLU A 78 -12.60 21.40 0.45
C GLU A 78 -14.02 21.06 -0.06
N ARG A 79 -14.26 21.13 -1.36
CA ARG A 79 -15.59 20.94 -1.97
C ARG A 79 -15.70 19.73 -2.88
N ALA A 80 -14.61 19.00 -3.11
CA ALA A 80 -14.62 17.80 -3.92
C ALA A 80 -14.53 16.57 -3.02
N PRO A 81 -15.18 15.44 -3.38
CA PRO A 81 -14.95 14.19 -2.68
C PRO A 81 -13.48 13.77 -2.87
N PRO A 82 -12.89 13.06 -1.90
CA PRO A 82 -11.53 12.59 -2.05
C PRO A 82 -11.41 11.66 -3.26
N ARG A 83 -10.25 11.68 -3.91
CA ARG A 83 -9.93 10.79 -5.01
C ARG A 83 -9.18 9.57 -4.49
N LEU A 84 -9.62 8.41 -4.90
CA LEU A 84 -8.89 7.17 -4.67
C LEU A 84 -7.76 7.09 -5.68
N VAL A 85 -6.52 7.35 -5.21
CA VAL A 85 -5.36 7.53 -6.11
C VAL A 85 -4.51 6.29 -6.24
N GLY A 86 -4.72 5.31 -5.35
CA GLY A 86 -3.94 4.09 -5.37
C GLY A 86 -4.30 3.13 -4.26
N ILE A 87 -3.49 2.11 -4.16
CA ILE A 87 -3.58 1.03 -3.20
C ILE A 87 -2.19 0.73 -2.66
N ALA A 88 -2.12 0.33 -1.41
CA ALA A 88 -0.93 -0.24 -0.82
C ALA A 88 -1.28 -1.44 0.05
N ALA A 89 -0.33 -2.30 0.31
CA ALA A 89 -0.48 -3.43 1.21
C ALA A 89 0.82 -3.70 1.97
N LEU A 90 0.69 -4.09 3.22
CA LEU A 90 1.68 -4.93 3.87
C LEU A 90 1.25 -6.38 3.66
N ILE A 91 2.21 -7.25 3.38
CA ILE A 91 1.89 -8.63 2.98
C ILE A 91 1.92 -9.52 4.23
N GLY A 92 0.92 -9.31 5.08
CA GLY A 92 0.80 -9.98 6.37
C GLY A 92 1.49 -9.26 7.52
N ARG A 93 1.49 -9.89 8.68
CA ARG A 93 2.22 -9.44 9.86
C ARG A 93 3.72 -9.70 9.69
N PRO A 94 4.58 -9.00 10.46
CA PRO A 94 6.02 -9.32 10.46
C PRO A 94 6.27 -10.79 10.75
N ASP A 95 7.23 -11.37 10.06
CA ASP A 95 7.71 -12.74 10.30
C ASP A 95 8.54 -12.83 11.59
N ASP A 96 9.14 -14.00 11.87
CA ASP A 96 9.94 -14.25 13.06
C ASP A 96 11.21 -13.38 13.13
N ASP A 97 11.71 -12.94 11.97
CA ASP A 97 12.84 -12.01 11.87
C ASP A 97 12.41 -10.55 12.00
N GLY A 98 11.11 -10.30 12.01
CA GLY A 98 10.51 -8.97 12.07
C GLY A 98 10.42 -8.28 10.70
N ASP A 99 10.51 -9.05 9.63
CA ASP A 99 10.40 -8.56 8.26
C ASP A 99 8.95 -8.52 7.81
N VAL A 100 8.58 -7.47 7.08
CA VAL A 100 7.29 -7.36 6.40
C VAL A 100 7.48 -6.80 5.01
N GLU A 101 6.82 -7.40 4.03
CA GLU A 101 6.83 -6.89 2.66
C GLU A 101 5.78 -5.81 2.47
N LEU A 102 6.15 -4.75 1.74
CA LEU A 102 5.29 -3.64 1.33
C LEU A 102 5.17 -3.61 -0.18
N ALA A 103 3.94 -3.50 -0.67
CA ALA A 103 3.62 -3.24 -2.06
C ALA A 103 2.75 -1.98 -2.18
N PHE A 104 2.90 -1.23 -3.25
CA PHE A 104 2.07 -0.06 -3.53
C PHE A 104 1.89 0.14 -5.04
N GLY A 105 0.78 0.72 -5.42
CA GLY A 105 0.49 1.09 -6.80
C GLY A 105 -0.37 2.35 -6.85
N LEU A 106 -0.06 3.23 -7.78
CA LEU A 106 -0.80 4.44 -8.04
C LEU A 106 -1.47 4.36 -9.41
N LEU A 107 -2.66 4.91 -9.52
CA LEU A 107 -3.28 5.14 -10.82
C LEU A 107 -2.36 6.03 -11.69
N PRO A 108 -2.26 5.77 -13.00
CA PRO A 108 -1.27 6.43 -13.86
C PRO A 108 -1.27 7.96 -13.78
N GLU A 109 -2.45 8.58 -13.69
CA GLU A 109 -2.61 10.03 -13.62
C GLU A 109 -2.08 10.67 -12.33
N PHE A 110 -1.87 9.87 -11.27
CA PHE A 110 -1.34 10.34 -9.98
C PHE A 110 0.14 10.04 -9.76
N ARG A 111 0.79 9.40 -10.73
CA ARG A 111 2.23 9.12 -10.66
C ARG A 111 3.05 10.39 -10.84
N GLY A 112 4.30 10.36 -10.35
CA GLY A 112 5.21 11.49 -10.49
C GLY A 112 4.90 12.71 -9.61
N ARG A 113 3.92 12.59 -8.69
CA ARG A 113 3.50 13.69 -7.78
C ARG A 113 4.03 13.53 -6.36
N GLY A 114 4.82 12.48 -6.08
CA GLY A 114 5.37 12.20 -4.75
C GLY A 114 4.45 11.40 -3.82
N TYR A 115 3.26 11.01 -4.25
CA TYR A 115 2.33 10.21 -3.45
C TYR A 115 2.88 8.84 -3.04
N GLY A 116 3.67 8.20 -3.91
CA GLY A 116 4.34 6.95 -3.59
C GLY A 116 5.27 7.07 -2.39
N GLY A 117 6.10 8.12 -2.35
CA GLY A 117 7.00 8.40 -1.24
C GLY A 117 6.25 8.66 0.08
N GLU A 118 5.17 9.45 0.04
CA GLU A 118 4.33 9.69 1.22
C GLU A 118 3.70 8.39 1.73
N THR A 119 3.19 7.55 0.82
CA THR A 119 2.59 6.25 1.14
C THR A 119 3.60 5.33 1.81
N VAL A 120 4.74 5.12 1.16
CA VAL A 120 5.78 4.19 1.64
C VAL A 120 6.34 4.65 2.98
N GLY A 121 6.62 5.95 3.14
CA GLY A 121 7.11 6.51 4.39
C GLY A 121 6.13 6.36 5.55
N ALA A 122 4.85 6.63 5.32
CA ALA A 122 3.80 6.49 6.34
C ALA A 122 3.61 5.03 6.76
N LEU A 123 3.56 4.11 5.79
CA LEU A 123 3.38 2.68 6.07
C LEU A 123 4.60 2.06 6.76
N ALA A 124 5.82 2.42 6.36
CA ALA A 124 7.02 1.96 7.04
C ALA A 124 7.05 2.45 8.50
N THR A 125 6.73 3.72 8.74
CA THR A 125 6.64 4.28 10.10
C THR A 125 5.60 3.54 10.93
N TRP A 126 4.42 3.28 10.37
CA TRP A 126 3.36 2.53 11.04
C TRP A 126 3.78 1.09 11.33
N ALA A 127 4.40 0.40 10.37
CA ALA A 127 4.87 -0.97 10.55
C ALA A 127 5.90 -1.08 11.68
N PHE A 128 6.87 -0.15 11.74
CA PHE A 128 7.86 -0.11 12.82
C PHE A 128 7.21 0.15 14.17
N ALA A 129 6.26 1.06 14.26
CA ALA A 129 5.51 1.33 15.49
C ALA A 129 4.70 0.12 15.97
N ASN A 130 4.38 -0.81 15.06
CA ASN A 130 3.62 -2.02 15.33
C ASN A 130 4.47 -3.32 15.33
N GLY A 131 5.79 -3.19 15.48
CA GLY A 131 6.68 -4.31 15.78
C GLY A 131 7.49 -4.85 14.61
N ALA A 132 7.35 -4.31 13.41
CA ALA A 132 8.26 -4.65 12.33
C ALA A 132 9.67 -4.12 12.63
N ARG A 133 10.68 -4.87 12.24
CA ARG A 133 12.09 -4.48 12.33
C ARG A 133 12.63 -4.01 11.00
N ARG A 134 12.09 -4.56 9.92
CA ARG A 134 12.49 -4.24 8.55
C ARG A 134 11.29 -4.29 7.62
N VAL A 135 11.19 -3.31 6.74
CA VAL A 135 10.21 -3.29 5.64
C VAL A 135 10.94 -3.61 4.35
N ILE A 136 10.43 -4.58 3.61
CA ILE A 136 10.98 -5.06 2.34
C ILE A 136 10.05 -4.66 1.22
N ALA A 137 10.60 -4.25 0.08
CA ALA A 137 9.85 -4.03 -1.15
C ALA A 137 10.52 -4.78 -2.30
N HIS A 138 9.72 -5.47 -3.09
CA HIS A 138 10.15 -6.10 -4.33
C HIS A 138 9.64 -5.29 -5.51
N LEU A 139 10.51 -5.01 -6.46
CA LEU A 139 10.17 -4.26 -7.66
C LEU A 139 10.87 -4.85 -8.88
N ASP A 140 10.31 -4.58 -10.05
CA ASP A 140 10.99 -4.84 -11.31
C ASP A 140 12.34 -4.11 -11.29
N ALA A 141 13.43 -4.84 -11.55
CA ALA A 141 14.79 -4.28 -11.53
C ALA A 141 14.98 -3.13 -12.53
N GLU A 142 14.13 -3.04 -13.56
CA GLU A 142 14.14 -1.97 -14.56
C GLU A 142 13.21 -0.79 -14.18
N ASP A 143 12.39 -0.91 -13.12
CA ASP A 143 11.52 0.18 -12.66
C ASP A 143 12.31 1.23 -11.88
N SER A 144 12.95 2.14 -12.62
CA SER A 144 13.72 3.24 -12.04
C SER A 144 12.84 4.23 -11.24
N GLY A 145 11.57 4.36 -11.57
CA GLY A 145 10.63 5.23 -10.87
C GLY A 145 10.33 4.72 -9.46
N ALA A 146 10.02 3.43 -9.32
CA ALA A 146 9.83 2.81 -8.02
C ALA A 146 11.12 2.79 -7.20
N ALA A 147 12.27 2.47 -7.81
CA ALA A 147 13.58 2.51 -7.16
C ALA A 147 13.89 3.90 -6.61
N HIS A 148 13.66 4.96 -7.41
CA HIS A 148 13.84 6.34 -6.96
C HIS A 148 12.94 6.71 -5.79
N THR A 149 11.67 6.31 -5.84
CA THR A 149 10.71 6.52 -4.75
C THR A 149 11.20 5.87 -3.45
N LEU A 150 11.62 4.60 -3.50
CA LEU A 150 12.12 3.87 -2.34
C LEU A 150 13.41 4.50 -1.78
N ALA A 151 14.36 4.84 -2.64
CA ALA A 151 15.62 5.47 -2.23
C ALA A 151 15.39 6.79 -1.49
N ARG A 152 14.45 7.61 -1.94
CA ARG A 152 14.12 8.89 -1.28
C ARG A 152 13.51 8.73 0.11
N VAL A 153 12.85 7.61 0.38
CA VAL A 153 12.30 7.29 1.72
C VAL A 153 13.39 6.71 2.63
N GLY A 154 14.50 6.25 2.07
CA GLY A 154 15.63 5.69 2.82
C GLY A 154 15.82 4.19 2.64
N PHE A 155 15.06 3.54 1.76
CA PHE A 155 15.31 2.15 1.40
C PHE A 155 16.64 2.04 0.65
N ALA A 156 17.32 0.94 0.87
CA ALA A 156 18.52 0.56 0.14
C ALA A 156 18.27 -0.69 -0.70
N ASP A 157 18.84 -0.71 -1.89
CA ASP A 157 18.92 -1.92 -2.71
C ASP A 157 19.81 -2.95 -2.00
N THR A 158 19.23 -4.10 -1.65
CA THR A 158 19.97 -5.17 -0.99
C THR A 158 20.90 -5.92 -1.93
N ARG A 159 20.79 -5.67 -3.24
CA ARG A 159 21.48 -6.39 -4.33
C ARG A 159 21.08 -7.87 -4.42
N GLU A 160 20.03 -8.26 -3.74
CA GLU A 160 19.44 -9.59 -3.87
C GLU A 160 18.42 -9.61 -4.99
N GLN A 161 18.41 -10.69 -5.75
CA GLN A 161 17.40 -10.95 -6.77
C GLN A 161 16.65 -12.22 -6.38
N PRO A 162 15.56 -12.09 -5.59
CA PRO A 162 14.80 -13.26 -5.12
C PRO A 162 14.18 -14.04 -6.29
N TYR A 163 13.92 -13.36 -7.40
CA TYR A 163 13.44 -13.91 -8.66
C TYR A 163 14.13 -13.21 -9.83
N PRO A 164 14.26 -13.85 -11.02
CA PRO A 164 14.81 -13.20 -12.20
C PRO A 164 14.09 -11.88 -12.52
N GLY A 165 14.85 -10.79 -12.67
CA GLY A 165 14.32 -9.47 -12.99
C GLY A 165 13.68 -8.71 -11.81
N VAL A 166 13.71 -9.27 -10.60
CA VAL A 166 13.15 -8.64 -9.39
C VAL A 166 14.26 -8.22 -8.45
N ALA A 167 14.31 -6.94 -8.09
CA ALA A 167 15.21 -6.38 -7.09
C ALA A 167 14.52 -6.31 -5.72
N ARG A 168 15.27 -6.62 -4.66
CA ARG A 168 14.82 -6.46 -3.28
C ARG A 168 15.42 -5.20 -2.66
N TRP A 169 14.54 -4.37 -2.12
CA TRP A 169 14.89 -3.17 -1.37
C TRP A 169 14.44 -3.31 0.08
N ALA A 170 15.17 -2.71 1.00
CA ALA A 170 14.84 -2.80 2.43
C ALA A 170 15.09 -1.49 3.17
N LEU A 171 14.26 -1.26 4.20
CA LEU A 171 14.42 -0.20 5.18
C LEU A 171 14.33 -0.83 6.57
N SER A 172 15.34 -0.61 7.41
CA SER A 172 15.34 -1.07 8.79
C SER A 172 14.84 0.01 9.74
N ALA A 173 14.17 -0.40 10.81
CA ALA A 173 13.81 0.50 11.89
C ALA A 173 15.07 1.15 12.49
N ALA A 174 14.93 2.40 12.93
CA ALA A 174 15.99 3.05 13.69
C ALA A 174 16.28 2.27 14.98
N ALA A 175 17.58 2.19 15.34
CA ALA A 175 18.02 1.51 16.55
C ALA A 175 17.57 2.26 17.82
#